data_4887ac77b63bd5fc93949d91a2fc6738
#
_entry.id   4887ac77b63bd5fc93949d91a2fc6738
#
_cell.length_a   1.000
_cell.length_b   1.000
_cell.length_c   1.000
_cell.angle_alpha   90.00
_cell.angle_beta   90.00
_cell.angle_gamma   90.00
#
_symmetry.space_group_name_H-M   'P 1'
#
loop_
_entity.id
_entity.type
_entity.pdbx_description
1 polymer ?
#
loop_
_entity_poly.entity_id
_entity_poly.type
_entity_poly.pdbx_seq_one_letter_code
_entity_poly.pdbx_strand_id
1 'polypeptide(L)'
;MLRSVATVLLSAAALPALSESLNHTTGTDGLLLIDKLGGHVRFFDPATLAERSSLELPKNPHDFALSADHRFAYVPIYGPGIYNRNPEPGHELYVLDLAERKVARVIDLAPYRSPHGVQVDARGMLYVTAELDRKILVVDPQAGRIVATIDHDGAGHWLAVLPDGSKAYVANKDDKPFVSVIDLATRKQIGTVPMPRGTQGITASPDGRRVIAMDLAQPEIAVIDTASDAVLERVRLAGTTDPAYKAYYSPDGRWLLTMAGSSISIFDAANLSAPQRTLKVGASPMGIGFSADGKTALVANHGDGTVSAIDIAAATITTTFKAGTGIETLTYY
;
A
#
# COMPACT_ATOMS: atom_id res chain seq x y z
N MET A 1 -52.88 22.02 -37.33
CA MET A 1 -52.56 21.47 -35.98
C MET A 1 -51.11 21.06 -35.99
N LEU A 2 -50.21 21.95 -35.56
CA LEU A 2 -48.80 21.65 -35.37
C LEU A 2 -48.59 21.20 -33.91
N ARG A 3 -48.03 20.02 -33.72
CA ARG A 3 -47.58 19.54 -32.39
C ARG A 3 -46.09 19.88 -32.25
N SER A 4 -45.78 20.75 -31.29
CA SER A 4 -44.41 21.03 -30.88
C SER A 4 -43.88 19.86 -30.03
N VAL A 5 -42.74 19.33 -30.42
CA VAL A 5 -41.97 18.38 -29.62
C VAL A 5 -40.94 19.19 -28.84
N ALA A 6 -41.08 19.19 -27.51
CA ALA A 6 -40.08 19.78 -26.63
C ALA A 6 -38.97 18.78 -26.37
N THR A 7 -37.77 19.12 -26.84
CA THR A 7 -36.55 18.34 -26.52
C THR A 7 -36.03 18.79 -25.16
N VAL A 8 -36.07 17.88 -24.22
CA VAL A 8 -35.45 18.07 -22.89
C VAL A 8 -33.97 17.72 -22.99
N LEU A 9 -33.13 18.74 -22.93
CA LEU A 9 -31.68 18.57 -22.79
C LEU A 9 -31.39 18.25 -21.32
N LEU A 10 -31.06 17.00 -21.02
CA LEU A 10 -30.41 16.63 -19.74
C LEU A 10 -28.95 17.10 -19.78
N SER A 11 -28.64 18.13 -19.00
CA SER A 11 -27.27 18.49 -18.71
C SER A 11 -26.68 17.46 -17.75
N ALA A 12 -25.74 16.66 -18.20
CA ALA A 12 -24.90 15.83 -17.34
C ALA A 12 -23.97 16.77 -16.55
N ALA A 13 -24.27 17.00 -15.30
CA ALA A 13 -23.34 17.63 -14.37
C ALA A 13 -22.17 16.65 -14.15
N ALA A 14 -20.98 17.03 -14.61
CA ALA A 14 -19.75 16.32 -14.29
C ALA A 14 -19.51 16.44 -12.78
N LEU A 15 -19.50 15.31 -12.10
CA LEU A 15 -19.03 15.23 -10.72
C LEU A 15 -17.54 15.59 -10.70
N PRO A 16 -17.06 16.40 -9.73
CA PRO A 16 -15.64 16.66 -9.60
C PRO A 16 -14.91 15.35 -9.31
N ALA A 17 -13.85 15.08 -10.06
CA ALA A 17 -12.96 13.98 -9.84
C ALA A 17 -12.23 14.20 -8.50
N LEU A 18 -12.64 13.46 -7.47
CA LEU A 18 -11.90 13.30 -6.23
C LEU A 18 -10.79 12.27 -6.50
N SER A 19 -9.66 12.76 -7.02
CA SER A 19 -8.44 11.95 -7.11
C SER A 19 -7.65 12.12 -5.81
N GLU A 20 -8.03 11.43 -4.76
CA GLU A 20 -7.14 11.21 -3.62
C GLU A 20 -6.62 9.79 -3.71
N SER A 21 -5.30 9.66 -3.87
CA SER A 21 -4.63 8.36 -3.83
C SER A 21 -4.70 7.82 -2.40
N LEU A 22 -5.39 6.72 -2.24
CA LEU A 22 -5.82 6.14 -0.98
C LEU A 22 -4.70 5.61 -0.04
N ASN A 23 -3.44 5.88 -0.36
CA ASN A 23 -2.29 5.52 0.47
C ASN A 23 -1.57 6.70 1.12
N HIS A 24 -2.09 7.90 0.99
CA HIS A 24 -1.43 9.09 1.54
C HIS A 24 -2.40 9.82 2.46
N THR A 25 -2.09 9.78 3.73
CA THR A 25 -2.90 10.43 4.75
C THR A 25 -2.61 11.92 4.80
N THR A 26 -3.65 12.72 4.83
CA THR A 26 -3.60 14.13 5.19
C THR A 26 -3.85 14.35 6.68
N GLY A 27 -3.92 13.26 7.47
CA GLY A 27 -4.19 13.30 8.90
C GLY A 27 -3.06 13.93 9.69
N THR A 28 -3.42 14.69 10.71
CA THR A 28 -2.48 15.32 11.66
C THR A 28 -2.72 14.87 13.09
N ASP A 29 -3.70 14.00 13.31
CA ASP A 29 -4.16 13.64 14.66
C ASP A 29 -3.26 12.61 15.33
N GLY A 30 -2.61 11.76 14.55
CA GLY A 30 -1.75 10.71 15.08
C GLY A 30 -0.83 10.08 14.03
N LEU A 31 0.04 9.21 14.52
CA LEU A 31 0.89 8.34 13.73
C LEU A 31 0.60 6.90 14.14
N LEU A 32 0.20 6.07 13.16
CA LEU A 32 -0.11 4.65 13.31
C LEU A 32 1.09 3.84 12.83
N LEU A 33 1.52 2.86 13.61
CA LEU A 33 2.61 1.95 13.28
C LEU A 33 2.18 0.49 13.50
N ILE A 34 2.52 -0.39 12.57
CA ILE A 34 2.39 -1.84 12.74
C ILE A 34 3.72 -2.41 13.22
N ASP A 35 3.76 -2.83 14.48
CA ASP A 35 4.87 -3.59 15.07
C ASP A 35 4.62 -5.08 14.88
N LYS A 36 4.96 -5.59 13.69
CA LYS A 36 4.69 -6.96 13.28
C LYS A 36 5.28 -8.00 14.22
N LEU A 37 6.56 -7.87 14.55
CA LEU A 37 7.24 -8.84 15.43
C LEU A 37 6.78 -8.69 16.89
N GLY A 38 6.39 -7.51 17.30
CA GLY A 38 5.82 -7.25 18.62
C GLY A 38 4.36 -7.69 18.76
N GLY A 39 3.64 -7.90 17.65
CA GLY A 39 2.21 -8.18 17.67
C GLY A 39 1.36 -6.99 18.12
N HIS A 40 1.76 -5.77 17.77
CA HIS A 40 1.07 -4.56 18.22
C HIS A 40 0.80 -3.60 17.07
N VAL A 41 -0.29 -2.85 17.23
CA VAL A 41 -0.48 -1.57 16.57
C VAL A 41 -0.15 -0.48 17.59
N ARG A 42 0.74 0.44 17.21
CA ARG A 42 1.22 1.50 18.09
C ARG A 42 0.77 2.86 17.59
N PHE A 43 0.39 3.71 18.53
CA PHE A 43 -0.08 5.07 18.27
C PHE A 43 0.92 6.07 18.85
N PHE A 44 1.43 6.95 18.00
CA PHE A 44 2.41 7.97 18.39
C PHE A 44 1.83 9.37 18.20
N ASP A 45 2.36 10.30 18.97
CA ASP A 45 2.18 11.71 18.76
C ASP A 45 3.02 12.15 17.54
N PRO A 46 2.41 12.75 16.51
CA PRO A 46 3.14 13.09 15.29
C PRO A 46 4.15 14.23 15.46
N ALA A 47 3.98 15.10 16.46
CA ALA A 47 4.85 16.23 16.70
C ALA A 47 6.02 15.88 17.63
N THR A 48 5.76 15.09 18.68
CA THR A 48 6.78 14.73 19.68
C THR A 48 7.42 13.39 19.44
N LEU A 49 6.83 12.54 18.57
CA LEU A 49 7.21 11.16 18.29
C LEU A 49 7.19 10.26 19.54
N ALA A 50 6.42 10.65 20.56
CA ALA A 50 6.21 9.88 21.78
C ALA A 50 5.06 8.88 21.57
N GLU A 51 5.21 7.65 22.06
CA GLU A 51 4.14 6.65 22.05
C GLU A 51 3.00 7.10 22.98
N ARG A 52 1.78 7.16 22.45
CA ARG A 52 0.56 7.50 23.20
C ARG A 52 -0.11 6.25 23.78
N SER A 53 -0.15 5.18 23.00
CA SER A 53 -0.74 3.89 23.40
C SER A 53 -0.39 2.80 22.39
N SER A 54 -0.70 1.55 22.74
CA SER A 54 -0.63 0.42 21.83
C SER A 54 -1.82 -0.53 22.02
N LEU A 55 -2.14 -1.27 20.95
CA LEU A 55 -3.10 -2.38 20.96
C LEU A 55 -2.37 -3.66 20.62
N GLU A 56 -2.54 -4.68 21.45
CA GLU A 56 -2.09 -6.02 21.11
C GLU A 56 -3.04 -6.63 20.07
N LEU A 57 -2.47 -7.19 19.02
CA LEU A 57 -3.17 -7.95 17.99
C LEU A 57 -2.58 -9.36 17.91
N PRO A 58 -3.28 -10.32 17.29
CA PRO A 58 -2.67 -11.61 16.97
C PRO A 58 -1.36 -11.46 16.22
N LYS A 59 -0.47 -12.43 16.33
CA LYS A 59 0.87 -12.36 15.74
C LYS A 59 0.84 -12.08 14.25
N ASN A 60 1.77 -11.23 13.84
CA ASN A 60 2.00 -10.79 12.46
C ASN A 60 0.83 -10.02 11.83
N PRO A 61 0.33 -8.94 12.49
CA PRO A 61 -0.34 -7.89 11.71
C PRO A 61 0.65 -7.41 10.62
N HIS A 62 0.18 -7.29 9.38
CA HIS A 62 1.14 -7.20 8.27
C HIS A 62 1.10 -5.88 7.54
N ASP A 63 -0.07 -5.46 7.13
CA ASP A 63 -0.30 -4.22 6.38
C ASP A 63 -1.50 -3.50 6.98
N PHE A 64 -1.85 -2.36 6.44
CA PHE A 64 -3.12 -1.71 6.73
C PHE A 64 -3.56 -0.80 5.57
N ALA A 65 -4.86 -0.52 5.54
CA ALA A 65 -5.43 0.58 4.77
C ALA A 65 -6.26 1.47 5.70
N LEU A 66 -6.34 2.78 5.41
CA LEU A 66 -7.22 3.68 6.13
C LEU A 66 -8.54 3.86 5.41
N SER A 67 -9.63 4.10 6.16
CA SER A 67 -10.85 4.64 5.58
C SER A 67 -10.64 6.05 5.03
N ALA A 68 -11.45 6.47 4.06
CA ALA A 68 -11.31 7.77 3.42
C ALA A 68 -11.44 8.97 4.38
N ASP A 69 -12.17 8.79 5.49
CA ASP A 69 -12.32 9.78 6.56
C ASP A 69 -11.26 9.65 7.66
N HIS A 70 -10.29 8.76 7.48
CA HIS A 70 -9.22 8.42 8.43
C HIS A 70 -9.71 8.01 9.83
N ARG A 71 -10.96 7.63 9.95
CA ARG A 71 -11.52 7.17 11.23
C ARG A 71 -11.13 5.75 11.57
N PHE A 72 -10.98 4.90 10.54
CA PHE A 72 -10.70 3.48 10.71
C PHE A 72 -9.42 3.05 10.00
N ALA A 73 -8.69 2.11 10.63
CA ALA A 73 -7.65 1.33 9.97
C ALA A 73 -8.09 -0.14 9.85
N TYR A 74 -7.79 -0.75 8.71
CA TYR A 74 -8.11 -2.14 8.38
C TYR A 74 -6.83 -2.94 8.35
N VAL A 75 -6.63 -3.85 9.31
CA VAL A 75 -5.37 -4.57 9.53
C VAL A 75 -5.59 -6.07 9.30
N PRO A 76 -5.09 -6.65 8.22
CA PRO A 76 -5.15 -8.08 7.98
C PRO A 76 -4.16 -8.82 8.91
N ILE A 77 -4.56 -9.98 9.41
CA ILE A 77 -3.71 -10.87 10.21
C ILE A 77 -3.21 -12.01 9.34
N TYR A 78 -1.95 -11.95 8.99
CA TYR A 78 -1.32 -12.94 8.14
C TYR A 78 -1.10 -14.29 8.82
N GLY A 79 -0.73 -14.26 10.10
CA GLY A 79 -0.31 -15.43 10.89
C GLY A 79 1.20 -15.64 10.89
N PRO A 80 1.72 -16.56 11.73
CA PRO A 80 3.14 -16.78 11.95
C PRO A 80 3.80 -17.57 10.82
N GLY A 81 3.92 -16.98 9.65
CA GLY A 81 4.49 -17.64 8.48
C GLY A 81 5.29 -16.70 7.60
N ILE A 82 5.73 -17.24 6.48
CA ILE A 82 6.35 -16.51 5.38
C ILE A 82 5.57 -16.78 4.10
N TYR A 83 5.80 -15.95 3.09
CA TYR A 83 5.15 -16.08 1.78
C TYR A 83 5.04 -17.53 1.30
N ASN A 84 3.83 -17.95 0.90
CA ASN A 84 3.47 -19.29 0.44
C ASN A 84 3.74 -20.44 1.44
N ARG A 85 4.21 -20.15 2.65
CA ARG A 85 4.46 -21.14 3.71
C ARG A 85 4.03 -20.61 5.06
N ASN A 86 2.76 -20.78 5.38
CA ASN A 86 2.21 -20.38 6.66
C ASN A 86 1.53 -21.59 7.32
N PRO A 87 2.13 -22.17 8.38
CA PRO A 87 1.58 -23.35 9.05
C PRO A 87 0.32 -23.03 9.87
N GLU A 88 0.17 -21.80 10.33
CA GLU A 88 -0.96 -21.31 11.12
C GLU A 88 -1.50 -20.02 10.50
N PRO A 89 -2.13 -20.11 9.30
CA PRO A 89 -2.58 -18.91 8.58
C PRO A 89 -3.69 -18.20 9.33
N GLY A 90 -3.56 -16.87 9.46
CA GLY A 90 -4.65 -16.01 9.91
C GLY A 90 -5.77 -15.94 8.88
N HIS A 91 -6.93 -15.52 9.32
CA HIS A 91 -8.12 -15.30 8.49
C HIS A 91 -8.97 -14.13 9.00
N GLU A 92 -8.37 -13.23 9.80
CA GLU A 92 -9.08 -12.07 10.37
C GLU A 92 -8.63 -10.77 9.72
N LEU A 93 -9.55 -9.83 9.64
CA LEU A 93 -9.31 -8.42 9.35
C LEU A 93 -9.80 -7.58 10.52
N TYR A 94 -8.88 -6.95 11.22
CA TYR A 94 -9.18 -6.07 12.34
C TYR A 94 -9.55 -4.68 11.84
N VAL A 95 -10.67 -4.15 12.32
CA VAL A 95 -11.10 -2.77 12.11
C VAL A 95 -10.79 -1.99 13.38
N LEU A 96 -9.87 -1.04 13.29
CA LEU A 96 -9.46 -0.22 14.43
C LEU A 96 -10.12 1.15 14.33
N ASP A 97 -10.75 1.62 15.39
CA ASP A 97 -11.18 3.01 15.54
C ASP A 97 -9.97 3.83 16.00
N LEU A 98 -9.52 4.74 15.16
CA LEU A 98 -8.29 5.50 15.38
C LEU A 98 -8.44 6.60 16.42
N ALA A 99 -9.63 7.20 16.55
CA ALA A 99 -9.91 8.20 17.57
C ALA A 99 -9.94 7.57 18.98
N GLU A 100 -10.61 6.44 19.09
CA GLU A 100 -10.75 5.68 20.34
C GLU A 100 -9.55 4.76 20.62
N ARG A 101 -8.69 4.52 19.61
CA ARG A 101 -7.51 3.64 19.67
C ARG A 101 -7.85 2.26 20.22
N LYS A 102 -8.90 1.66 19.64
CA LYS A 102 -9.41 0.33 20.04
C LYS A 102 -9.85 -0.48 18.83
N VAL A 103 -9.99 -1.78 19.03
CA VAL A 103 -10.65 -2.67 18.06
C VAL A 103 -12.14 -2.35 18.04
N ALA A 104 -12.63 -1.85 16.91
CA ALA A 104 -14.05 -1.59 16.68
C ALA A 104 -14.80 -2.85 16.25
N ARG A 105 -14.12 -3.70 15.44
CA ARG A 105 -14.70 -4.93 14.88
C ARG A 105 -13.58 -5.87 14.44
N VAL A 106 -13.89 -7.17 14.40
CA VAL A 106 -13.12 -8.18 13.67
C VAL A 106 -14.01 -8.75 12.57
N ILE A 107 -13.52 -8.77 11.33
CA ILE A 107 -14.19 -9.38 10.19
C ILE A 107 -13.52 -10.74 9.94
N ASP A 108 -14.30 -11.81 9.99
CA ASP A 108 -13.85 -13.14 9.64
C ASP A 108 -13.78 -13.28 8.12
N LEU A 109 -12.61 -13.62 7.61
CA LEU A 109 -12.35 -13.86 6.19
C LEU A 109 -12.39 -15.35 5.81
N ALA A 110 -12.66 -16.25 6.77
CA ALA A 110 -12.74 -17.68 6.49
C ALA A 110 -13.72 -17.97 5.33
N PRO A 111 -13.44 -18.96 4.46
CA PRO A 111 -12.36 -19.94 4.58
C PRO A 111 -10.99 -19.48 4.02
N TYR A 112 -10.82 -18.22 3.68
CA TYR A 112 -9.62 -17.70 3.02
C TYR A 112 -8.52 -17.43 4.04
N ARG A 113 -7.26 -17.68 3.63
CA ARG A 113 -6.11 -17.80 4.52
C ARG A 113 -5.00 -16.81 4.14
N SER A 114 -4.24 -16.40 5.15
CA SER A 114 -3.10 -15.49 5.02
C SER A 114 -3.45 -14.20 4.25
N PRO A 115 -4.41 -13.42 4.77
CA PRO A 115 -4.68 -12.10 4.20
C PRO A 115 -3.45 -11.22 4.38
N HIS A 116 -2.97 -10.63 3.26
CA HIS A 116 -1.69 -9.91 3.25
C HIS A 116 -1.85 -8.42 2.89
N GLY A 117 -1.83 -8.09 1.62
CA GLY A 117 -2.00 -6.72 1.15
C GLY A 117 -3.46 -6.29 1.25
N VAL A 118 -3.70 -5.06 1.68
CA VAL A 118 -5.03 -4.47 1.77
C VAL A 118 -5.03 -3.08 1.16
N GLN A 119 -6.04 -2.78 0.33
CA GLN A 119 -6.28 -1.47 -0.27
C GLN A 119 -7.75 -1.13 -0.19
N VAL A 120 -8.06 0.16 -0.17
CA VAL A 120 -9.42 0.69 -0.13
C VAL A 120 -9.70 1.45 -1.43
N ASP A 121 -10.88 1.31 -2.02
CA ASP A 121 -11.29 2.14 -3.16
C ASP A 121 -12.07 3.38 -2.69
N ALA A 122 -12.34 4.31 -3.61
CA ALA A 122 -13.09 5.54 -3.32
C ALA A 122 -14.52 5.31 -2.79
N ARG A 123 -15.06 4.09 -2.92
CA ARG A 123 -16.37 3.69 -2.39
C ARG A 123 -16.26 3.10 -0.98
N GLY A 124 -15.05 2.97 -0.44
CA GLY A 124 -14.77 2.37 0.85
C GLY A 124 -14.75 0.84 0.85
N MET A 125 -14.73 0.20 -0.34
CA MET A 125 -14.60 -1.24 -0.45
C MET A 125 -13.12 -1.64 -0.28
N LEU A 126 -12.89 -2.71 0.46
CA LEU A 126 -11.55 -3.24 0.66
C LEU A 126 -11.25 -4.34 -0.34
N TYR A 127 -10.02 -4.34 -0.82
CA TYR A 127 -9.45 -5.41 -1.63
C TYR A 127 -8.29 -6.03 -0.84
N VAL A 128 -8.45 -7.30 -0.47
CA VAL A 128 -7.49 -8.01 0.39
C VAL A 128 -6.96 -9.22 -0.35
N THR A 129 -5.64 -9.35 -0.48
CA THR A 129 -5.06 -10.57 -1.05
C THR A 129 -5.12 -11.71 -0.04
N ALA A 130 -5.70 -12.85 -0.42
CA ALA A 130 -5.66 -14.10 0.32
C ALA A 130 -4.61 -15.01 -0.35
N GLU A 131 -3.39 -14.89 0.13
CA GLU A 131 -2.19 -15.38 -0.56
C GLU A 131 -2.22 -16.88 -0.80
N LEU A 132 -2.56 -17.69 0.22
CA LEU A 132 -2.60 -19.14 0.10
C LEU A 132 -3.76 -19.66 -0.76
N ASP A 133 -4.77 -18.83 -1.02
CA ASP A 133 -5.96 -19.22 -1.78
C ASP A 133 -5.99 -18.61 -3.19
N ARG A 134 -4.99 -17.78 -3.54
CA ARG A 134 -4.88 -17.10 -4.85
C ARG A 134 -6.14 -16.31 -5.20
N LYS A 135 -6.66 -15.58 -4.21
CA LYS A 135 -7.86 -14.78 -4.33
C LYS A 135 -7.59 -13.34 -3.91
N ILE A 136 -8.34 -12.43 -4.50
CA ILE A 136 -8.54 -11.11 -3.95
C ILE A 136 -9.95 -11.09 -3.36
N LEU A 137 -10.05 -10.80 -2.08
CA LEU A 137 -11.32 -10.67 -1.38
C LEU A 137 -11.81 -9.23 -1.53
N VAL A 138 -13.06 -9.06 -1.94
CA VAL A 138 -13.75 -7.77 -1.89
C VAL A 138 -14.57 -7.75 -0.61
N VAL A 139 -14.19 -6.90 0.33
CA VAL A 139 -14.80 -6.84 1.66
C VAL A 139 -15.54 -5.52 1.81
N ASP A 140 -16.78 -5.59 2.26
CA ASP A 140 -17.55 -4.44 2.72
C ASP A 140 -17.29 -4.26 4.22
N PRO A 141 -16.52 -3.26 4.65
CA PRO A 141 -16.20 -3.09 6.06
C PRO A 141 -17.40 -2.61 6.89
N GLN A 142 -18.41 -1.97 6.28
CA GLN A 142 -19.63 -1.56 6.97
C GLN A 142 -20.54 -2.77 7.20
N ALA A 143 -20.75 -3.59 6.19
CA ALA A 143 -21.48 -4.85 6.33
C ALA A 143 -20.69 -5.90 7.15
N GLY A 144 -19.37 -5.74 7.28
CA GLY A 144 -18.49 -6.63 8.04
C GLY A 144 -18.34 -8.02 7.42
N ARG A 145 -18.28 -8.10 6.09
CA ARG A 145 -18.22 -9.39 5.38
C ARG A 145 -17.59 -9.29 3.99
N ILE A 146 -17.14 -10.43 3.48
CA ILE A 146 -16.77 -10.60 2.08
C ILE A 146 -18.05 -10.51 1.24
N VAL A 147 -18.01 -9.67 0.19
CA VAL A 147 -19.12 -9.49 -0.76
C VAL A 147 -18.82 -10.07 -2.14
N ALA A 148 -17.56 -10.30 -2.45
CA ALA A 148 -17.13 -10.99 -3.66
C ALA A 148 -15.70 -11.50 -3.51
N THR A 149 -15.31 -12.38 -4.43
CA THR A 149 -13.92 -12.82 -4.60
C THR A 149 -13.51 -12.69 -6.06
N ILE A 150 -12.24 -12.47 -6.30
CA ILE A 150 -11.65 -12.38 -7.63
C ILE A 150 -10.56 -13.45 -7.72
N ASP A 151 -10.68 -14.33 -8.71
CA ASP A 151 -9.65 -15.30 -9.03
C ASP A 151 -8.52 -14.65 -9.80
N HIS A 152 -7.28 -15.00 -9.47
CA HIS A 152 -6.13 -14.62 -10.28
C HIS A 152 -5.06 -15.73 -10.26
N ASP A 153 -4.13 -15.67 -11.23
CA ASP A 153 -3.23 -16.79 -11.51
C ASP A 153 -2.02 -16.90 -10.58
N GLY A 154 -1.89 -16.06 -9.58
CA GLY A 154 -0.75 -16.03 -8.65
C GLY A 154 -1.15 -16.00 -7.19
N ALA A 155 -0.17 -16.26 -6.31
CA ALA A 155 -0.30 -15.99 -4.89
C ALA A 155 -0.04 -14.49 -4.65
N GLY A 156 -1.10 -13.68 -4.74
CA GLY A 156 -1.02 -12.23 -4.62
C GLY A 156 -0.46 -11.78 -3.29
N HIS A 157 0.62 -11.01 -3.33
CA HIS A 157 1.31 -10.48 -2.15
C HIS A 157 0.82 -9.07 -1.85
N TRP A 158 1.39 -8.05 -2.48
CA TRP A 158 0.84 -6.69 -2.44
C TRP A 158 0.00 -6.38 -3.67
N LEU A 159 -0.90 -5.41 -3.53
CA LEU A 159 -1.69 -4.91 -4.64
C LEU A 159 -1.69 -3.38 -4.65
N ALA A 160 -1.90 -2.82 -5.83
CA ALA A 160 -2.11 -1.40 -6.04
C ALA A 160 -3.44 -1.22 -6.77
N VAL A 161 -4.41 -0.58 -6.11
CA VAL A 161 -5.69 -0.18 -6.71
C VAL A 161 -5.51 1.19 -7.34
N LEU A 162 -5.95 1.38 -8.59
CA LEU A 162 -5.91 2.70 -9.21
C LEU A 162 -6.88 3.66 -8.52
N PRO A 163 -6.54 4.96 -8.44
CA PRO A 163 -7.39 5.95 -7.75
C PRO A 163 -8.82 6.05 -8.29
N ASP A 164 -9.02 5.78 -9.59
CA ASP A 164 -10.34 5.77 -10.22
C ASP A 164 -11.14 4.48 -9.94
N GLY A 165 -10.54 3.50 -9.27
CA GLY A 165 -11.15 2.21 -8.96
C GLY A 165 -11.39 1.30 -10.17
N SER A 166 -10.77 1.58 -11.32
CA SER A 166 -10.96 0.79 -12.55
C SER A 166 -10.20 -0.52 -12.52
N LYS A 167 -8.94 -0.50 -12.07
CA LYS A 167 -8.04 -1.64 -12.07
C LYS A 167 -7.31 -1.82 -10.75
N ALA A 168 -6.86 -3.04 -10.50
CA ALA A 168 -5.82 -3.34 -9.53
C ALA A 168 -4.67 -4.11 -10.20
N TYR A 169 -3.45 -3.87 -9.72
CA TYR A 169 -2.25 -4.59 -10.13
C TYR A 169 -1.74 -5.38 -8.92
N VAL A 170 -1.46 -6.67 -9.11
CA VAL A 170 -1.11 -7.57 -8.01
C VAL A 170 0.28 -8.15 -8.21
N ALA A 171 1.15 -7.91 -7.24
CA ALA A 171 2.49 -8.49 -7.19
C ALA A 171 2.41 -9.95 -6.77
N ASN A 172 2.95 -10.87 -7.57
CA ASN A 172 2.89 -12.31 -7.33
C ASN A 172 4.19 -12.87 -6.72
N LYS A 173 5.06 -12.00 -6.24
CA LYS A 173 6.38 -12.32 -5.65
C LYS A 173 7.15 -13.29 -6.53
N ASP A 174 7.53 -14.47 -6.03
CA ASP A 174 8.25 -15.51 -6.75
C ASP A 174 7.36 -16.67 -7.24
N ASP A 175 6.05 -16.61 -6.99
CA ASP A 175 5.10 -17.63 -7.46
C ASP A 175 4.90 -17.56 -8.99
N LYS A 176 4.84 -16.34 -9.54
CA LYS A 176 4.64 -16.11 -10.97
C LYS A 176 5.56 -15.01 -11.52
N PRO A 177 6.06 -15.16 -12.77
CA PRO A 177 6.95 -14.19 -13.40
C PRO A 177 6.20 -13.00 -14.02
N PHE A 178 5.14 -12.52 -13.36
CA PHE A 178 4.33 -11.41 -13.84
C PHE A 178 3.56 -10.71 -12.69
N VAL A 179 3.14 -9.50 -12.96
CA VAL A 179 2.10 -8.78 -12.22
C VAL A 179 0.76 -9.11 -12.85
N SER A 180 -0.24 -9.48 -12.06
CA SER A 180 -1.62 -9.68 -12.53
C SER A 180 -2.33 -8.34 -12.70
N VAL A 181 -3.06 -8.15 -13.80
CA VAL A 181 -3.92 -6.99 -14.04
C VAL A 181 -5.37 -7.41 -13.85
N ILE A 182 -6.04 -6.74 -12.92
CA ILE A 182 -7.41 -7.05 -12.51
C ILE A 182 -8.33 -5.90 -12.92
N ASP A 183 -9.40 -6.20 -13.64
CA ASP A 183 -10.53 -5.28 -13.85
C ASP A 183 -11.48 -5.40 -12.65
N LEU A 184 -11.64 -4.31 -11.91
CA LEU A 184 -12.42 -4.30 -10.67
C LEU A 184 -13.93 -4.23 -10.92
N ALA A 185 -14.37 -3.73 -12.08
CA ALA A 185 -15.79 -3.69 -12.44
C ALA A 185 -16.31 -5.07 -12.78
N THR A 186 -15.56 -5.82 -13.61
CA THR A 186 -15.91 -7.19 -14.01
C THR A 186 -15.43 -8.24 -13.01
N ARG A 187 -14.54 -7.86 -12.07
CA ARG A 187 -13.92 -8.73 -11.06
C ARG A 187 -13.18 -9.91 -11.70
N LYS A 188 -12.36 -9.61 -12.70
CA LYS A 188 -11.60 -10.62 -13.45
C LYS A 188 -10.17 -10.18 -13.68
N GLN A 189 -9.26 -11.14 -13.71
CA GLN A 189 -7.95 -10.93 -14.29
C GLN A 189 -8.11 -10.74 -15.79
N ILE A 190 -7.61 -9.61 -16.32
CA ILE A 190 -7.73 -9.25 -17.75
C ILE A 190 -6.39 -9.31 -18.48
N GLY A 191 -5.29 -9.40 -17.75
CA GLY A 191 -3.97 -9.42 -18.32
C GLY A 191 -2.86 -9.72 -17.32
N THR A 192 -1.64 -9.70 -17.83
CA THR A 192 -0.41 -9.85 -17.05
C THR A 192 0.67 -8.91 -17.57
N VAL A 193 1.51 -8.38 -16.68
CA VAL A 193 2.69 -7.60 -17.05
C VAL A 193 3.94 -8.42 -16.70
N PRO A 194 4.81 -8.73 -17.68
CA PRO A 194 5.97 -9.60 -17.46
C PRO A 194 6.95 -9.01 -16.43
N MET A 195 7.24 -9.80 -15.39
CA MET A 195 8.27 -9.56 -14.38
C MET A 195 9.08 -10.85 -14.20
N PRO A 196 10.06 -11.11 -15.06
CA PRO A 196 10.70 -12.43 -15.19
C PRO A 196 11.38 -12.96 -13.90
N ARG A 197 11.76 -12.06 -13.00
CA ARG A 197 12.40 -12.39 -11.73
C ARG A 197 11.45 -12.29 -10.53
N GLY A 198 10.14 -12.13 -10.79
CA GLY A 198 9.12 -11.91 -9.76
C GLY A 198 9.01 -10.43 -9.34
N THR A 199 8.05 -10.15 -8.47
CA THR A 199 7.69 -8.81 -8.05
C THR A 199 7.46 -8.76 -6.55
N GLN A 200 8.26 -7.98 -5.83
CA GLN A 200 8.10 -7.86 -4.37
C GLN A 200 6.99 -6.85 -4.03
N GLY A 201 7.23 -5.58 -4.25
CA GLY A 201 6.29 -4.50 -3.96
C GLY A 201 5.70 -3.89 -5.23
N ILE A 202 4.58 -3.19 -5.06
CA ILE A 202 3.87 -2.52 -6.15
C ILE A 202 3.18 -1.27 -5.62
N THR A 203 3.15 -0.19 -6.41
CA THR A 203 2.44 1.04 -6.05
C THR A 203 1.92 1.75 -7.29
N ALA A 204 0.76 2.42 -7.18
CA ALA A 204 0.20 3.26 -8.23
C ALA A 204 0.60 4.73 -7.99
N SER A 205 0.79 5.47 -9.08
CA SER A 205 0.94 6.93 -9.00
C SER A 205 -0.39 7.59 -8.59
N PRO A 206 -0.34 8.74 -7.89
CA PRO A 206 -1.56 9.45 -7.47
C PRO A 206 -2.49 9.85 -8.62
N ASP A 207 -1.95 10.08 -9.81
CA ASP A 207 -2.72 10.38 -11.02
C ASP A 207 -3.28 9.13 -11.73
N GLY A 208 -2.96 7.93 -11.21
CA GLY A 208 -3.39 6.65 -11.75
C GLY A 208 -2.80 6.25 -13.10
N ARG A 209 -1.83 7.01 -13.64
CA ARG A 209 -1.28 6.75 -14.98
C ARG A 209 -0.16 5.74 -15.00
N ARG A 210 0.49 5.53 -13.87
CA ARG A 210 1.65 4.65 -13.74
C ARG A 210 1.50 3.70 -12.55
N VAL A 211 2.07 2.52 -12.71
CA VAL A 211 2.31 1.59 -11.62
C VAL A 211 3.80 1.27 -11.60
N ILE A 212 4.38 1.31 -10.41
CA ILE A 212 5.77 0.91 -10.18
C ILE A 212 5.78 -0.47 -9.57
N ALA A 213 6.46 -1.41 -10.22
CA ALA A 213 6.66 -2.78 -9.75
C ALA A 213 8.13 -3.03 -9.42
N MET A 214 8.39 -3.59 -8.24
CA MET A 214 9.74 -3.86 -7.74
C MET A 214 10.23 -5.21 -8.23
N ASP A 215 11.43 -5.26 -8.82
CA ASP A 215 12.06 -6.53 -9.18
C ASP A 215 12.56 -7.26 -7.92
N LEU A 216 12.14 -8.51 -7.76
CA LEU A 216 12.45 -9.30 -6.58
C LEU A 216 13.94 -9.65 -6.44
N ALA A 217 14.69 -9.71 -7.54
CA ALA A 217 16.06 -10.21 -7.58
C ALA A 217 17.11 -9.16 -7.93
N GLN A 218 16.69 -7.96 -8.35
CA GLN A 218 17.60 -6.91 -8.81
C GLN A 218 17.20 -5.55 -8.19
N PRO A 219 18.16 -4.62 -8.04
CA PRO A 219 17.87 -3.23 -7.72
C PRO A 219 17.27 -2.51 -8.95
N GLU A 220 16.08 -2.93 -9.34
CA GLU A 220 15.39 -2.45 -10.54
C GLU A 220 13.92 -2.27 -10.27
N ILE A 221 13.33 -1.25 -10.87
CA ILE A 221 11.89 -1.04 -10.91
C ILE A 221 11.40 -1.08 -12.35
N ALA A 222 10.19 -1.60 -12.56
CA ALA A 222 9.46 -1.48 -13.81
C ALA A 222 8.40 -0.39 -13.69
N VAL A 223 8.38 0.53 -14.65
CA VAL A 223 7.34 1.56 -14.79
C VAL A 223 6.31 1.05 -15.79
N ILE A 224 5.09 0.84 -15.33
CA ILE A 224 3.98 0.29 -16.11
C ILE A 224 3.01 1.43 -16.45
N ASP A 225 2.64 1.55 -17.71
CA ASP A 225 1.56 2.43 -18.16
C ASP A 225 0.20 1.76 -17.93
N THR A 226 -0.70 2.43 -17.21
CA THR A 226 -2.00 1.86 -16.85
C THR A 226 -3.03 1.86 -17.98
N ALA A 227 -2.81 2.65 -19.03
CA ALA A 227 -3.69 2.67 -20.20
C ALA A 227 -3.46 1.46 -21.11
N SER A 228 -2.19 1.05 -21.28
CA SER A 228 -1.79 -0.05 -22.16
C SER A 228 -1.43 -1.34 -21.41
N ASP A 229 -1.28 -1.28 -20.08
CA ASP A 229 -0.75 -2.36 -19.24
C ASP A 229 0.65 -2.85 -19.67
N ALA A 230 1.43 -1.97 -20.30
CA ALA A 230 2.77 -2.28 -20.80
C ALA A 230 3.86 -1.67 -19.92
N VAL A 231 5.02 -2.34 -19.86
CA VAL A 231 6.24 -1.77 -19.26
C VAL A 231 6.78 -0.68 -20.19
N LEU A 232 6.78 0.57 -19.73
CA LEU A 232 7.37 1.71 -20.44
C LEU A 232 8.89 1.68 -20.37
N GLU A 233 9.41 1.44 -19.18
CA GLU A 233 10.85 1.41 -18.93
C GLU A 233 11.17 0.55 -17.69
N ARG A 234 12.43 0.14 -17.60
CA ARG A 234 13.03 -0.46 -16.41
C ARG A 234 14.15 0.44 -15.93
N VAL A 235 14.08 0.84 -14.68
CA VAL A 235 15.03 1.77 -14.07
C VAL A 235 15.85 1.02 -13.04
N ARG A 236 17.18 0.98 -13.25
CA ARG A 236 18.09 0.44 -12.27
C ARG A 236 18.33 1.45 -11.16
N LEU A 237 18.15 1.03 -9.91
CA LEU A 237 18.38 1.86 -8.73
C LEU A 237 19.89 2.05 -8.54
N ALA A 238 20.35 3.31 -8.61
CA ALA A 238 21.74 3.65 -8.41
C ALA A 238 22.12 3.60 -6.91
N GLY A 239 23.37 3.26 -6.62
CA GLY A 239 23.91 3.29 -5.25
C GLY A 239 23.55 2.10 -4.37
N THR A 240 22.92 1.07 -4.93
CA THR A 240 22.62 -0.19 -4.24
C THR A 240 22.82 -1.39 -5.15
N THR A 241 23.14 -2.54 -4.54
CA THR A 241 23.15 -3.86 -5.19
C THR A 241 22.01 -4.75 -4.69
N ASP A 242 21.33 -4.30 -3.65
CA ASP A 242 20.24 -5.06 -3.05
C ASP A 242 18.98 -4.97 -3.90
N PRO A 243 18.16 -6.03 -3.97
CA PRO A 243 16.90 -6.02 -4.68
C PRO A 243 15.99 -4.88 -4.24
N ALA A 244 15.20 -4.36 -5.17
CA ALA A 244 14.18 -3.38 -4.88
C ALA A 244 13.05 -4.02 -4.06
N TYR A 245 12.65 -3.39 -2.95
CA TYR A 245 11.69 -3.98 -2.03
C TYR A 245 10.28 -3.39 -2.19
N LYS A 246 10.15 -2.09 -1.96
CA LYS A 246 8.89 -1.35 -2.07
C LYS A 246 9.16 0.09 -2.50
N ALA A 247 8.16 0.76 -3.04
CA ALA A 247 8.22 2.18 -3.35
C ALA A 247 6.92 2.88 -2.95
N TYR A 248 7.03 4.18 -2.72
CA TYR A 248 5.90 5.02 -2.34
C TYR A 248 6.01 6.37 -3.04
N TYR A 249 4.91 6.83 -3.60
CA TYR A 249 4.78 8.21 -4.06
C TYR A 249 4.48 9.14 -2.88
N SER A 250 5.02 10.36 -2.92
CA SER A 250 4.52 11.43 -2.06
C SER A 250 3.07 11.77 -2.40
N PRO A 251 2.30 12.36 -1.46
CA PRO A 251 0.88 12.68 -1.69
C PRO A 251 0.61 13.55 -2.92
N ASP A 252 1.51 14.48 -3.22
CA ASP A 252 1.45 15.36 -4.40
C ASP A 252 1.94 14.69 -5.71
N GLY A 253 2.42 13.45 -5.63
CA GLY A 253 2.97 12.70 -6.76
C GLY A 253 4.33 13.19 -7.27
N ARG A 254 4.94 14.18 -6.61
CA ARG A 254 6.21 14.77 -7.04
C ARG A 254 7.40 13.86 -6.80
N TRP A 255 7.39 13.14 -5.68
CA TRP A 255 8.50 12.30 -5.26
C TRP A 255 8.12 10.83 -5.31
N LEU A 256 9.09 10.00 -5.72
CA LEU A 256 9.05 8.55 -5.55
C LEU A 256 10.21 8.13 -4.65
N LEU A 257 9.88 7.53 -3.52
CA LEU A 257 10.86 6.97 -2.59
C LEU A 257 10.89 5.45 -2.75
N THR A 258 12.07 4.89 -3.02
CA THR A 258 12.25 3.44 -3.19
C THR A 258 13.11 2.88 -2.07
N MET A 259 12.83 1.65 -1.68
CA MET A 259 13.58 0.91 -0.66
C MET A 259 14.37 -0.23 -1.30
N ALA A 260 15.66 -0.31 -0.96
CA ALA A 260 16.53 -1.43 -1.33
C ALA A 260 17.62 -1.62 -0.27
N GLY A 261 17.74 -2.83 0.27
CA GLY A 261 18.65 -3.12 1.40
C GLY A 261 18.34 -2.25 2.62
N SER A 262 19.31 -1.45 3.08
CA SER A 262 19.15 -0.46 4.16
C SER A 262 19.15 0.97 3.61
N SER A 263 18.68 1.18 2.38
CA SER A 263 18.75 2.46 1.71
C SER A 263 17.39 2.92 1.20
N ILE A 264 17.17 4.23 1.24
CA ILE A 264 16.05 4.92 0.60
C ILE A 264 16.62 5.80 -0.49
N SER A 265 16.16 5.61 -1.72
CA SER A 265 16.48 6.52 -2.84
C SER A 265 15.28 7.43 -3.11
N ILE A 266 15.53 8.73 -3.22
CA ILE A 266 14.53 9.78 -3.45
C ILE A 266 14.64 10.20 -4.92
N PHE A 267 13.58 10.01 -5.69
CA PHE A 267 13.49 10.39 -7.10
C PHE A 267 12.48 11.53 -7.28
N ASP A 268 12.77 12.42 -8.23
CA ASP A 268 11.70 13.19 -8.88
C ASP A 268 10.87 12.21 -9.71
N ALA A 269 9.59 12.09 -9.42
CA ALA A 269 8.71 11.12 -10.08
C ALA A 269 8.53 11.38 -11.60
N ALA A 270 8.85 12.59 -12.06
CA ALA A 270 8.87 12.93 -13.48
C ALA A 270 10.17 12.48 -14.18
N ASN A 271 11.24 12.18 -13.41
CA ASN A 271 12.54 11.76 -13.95
C ASN A 271 13.19 10.71 -13.04
N LEU A 272 13.01 9.46 -13.39
CA LEU A 272 13.55 8.32 -12.63
C LEU A 272 14.95 7.91 -13.05
N SER A 273 15.60 8.62 -13.98
CA SER A 273 16.92 8.26 -14.51
C SER A 273 18.05 8.28 -13.46
N ALA A 274 17.91 9.14 -12.44
CA ALA A 274 18.83 9.20 -11.31
C ALA A 274 18.09 9.69 -10.04
N PRO A 275 18.38 9.12 -8.85
CA PRO A 275 17.84 9.65 -7.61
C PRO A 275 18.46 11.03 -7.30
N GLN A 276 17.67 11.91 -6.71
CA GLN A 276 18.19 13.14 -6.10
C GLN A 276 19.25 12.80 -5.05
N ARG A 277 18.95 11.78 -4.25
CA ARG A 277 19.85 11.26 -3.23
C ARG A 277 19.48 9.84 -2.82
N THR A 278 20.47 9.07 -2.36
CA THR A 278 20.26 7.82 -1.62
C THR A 278 20.73 8.01 -0.18
N LEU A 279 19.86 7.69 0.77
CA LEU A 279 20.10 7.80 2.20
C LEU A 279 20.19 6.41 2.82
N LYS A 280 21.17 6.21 3.69
CA LYS A 280 21.23 5.01 4.52
C LYS A 280 20.36 5.22 5.76
N VAL A 281 19.37 4.36 5.96
CA VAL A 281 18.45 4.32 7.11
C VAL A 281 18.76 3.14 8.04
N GLY A 282 17.85 2.79 8.93
CA GLY A 282 17.98 1.59 9.76
C GLY A 282 17.91 0.28 8.98
N ALA A 283 17.96 -0.84 9.69
CA ALA A 283 18.01 -2.17 9.09
C ALA A 283 16.65 -2.57 8.49
N SER A 284 16.67 -3.14 7.27
CA SER A 284 15.50 -3.72 6.60
C SER A 284 14.27 -2.78 6.58
N PRO A 285 14.32 -1.62 5.93
CA PRO A 285 13.17 -0.73 5.82
C PRO A 285 12.04 -1.43 5.06
N MET A 286 10.78 -1.32 5.56
CA MET A 286 9.62 -2.04 5.04
C MET A 286 8.46 -1.14 4.64
N GLY A 287 8.31 0.03 5.25
CA GLY A 287 7.21 0.95 5.00
C GLY A 287 7.62 2.41 5.03
N ILE A 288 6.88 3.25 4.31
CA ILE A 288 7.04 4.71 4.30
C ILE A 288 5.67 5.35 4.49
N GLY A 289 5.58 6.31 5.42
CA GLY A 289 4.45 7.21 5.59
C GLY A 289 4.89 8.66 5.37
N PHE A 290 4.02 9.46 4.76
CA PHE A 290 4.30 10.88 4.49
C PHE A 290 3.50 11.79 5.42
N SER A 291 4.09 12.91 5.81
CA SER A 291 3.34 14.01 6.43
C SER A 291 2.30 14.57 5.44
N ALA A 292 1.25 15.17 5.96
CA ALA A 292 0.16 15.75 5.17
C ALA A 292 0.63 16.75 4.10
N ASP A 293 1.66 17.53 4.42
CA ASP A 293 2.25 18.51 3.50
C ASP A 293 3.30 17.90 2.54
N GLY A 294 3.51 16.59 2.61
CA GLY A 294 4.46 15.85 1.77
C GLY A 294 5.94 16.20 1.97
N LYS A 295 6.29 16.95 3.02
CA LYS A 295 7.69 17.39 3.25
C LYS A 295 8.52 16.40 4.03
N THR A 296 7.88 15.62 4.89
CA THR A 296 8.53 14.61 5.72
C THR A 296 8.09 13.21 5.30
N ALA A 297 9.06 12.31 5.16
CA ALA A 297 8.80 10.87 5.06
C ALA A 297 9.30 10.19 6.34
N LEU A 298 8.48 9.31 6.90
CA LEU A 298 8.86 8.41 7.98
C LEU A 298 9.11 7.02 7.40
N VAL A 299 10.23 6.42 7.73
CA VAL A 299 10.66 5.10 7.25
C VAL A 299 10.65 4.11 8.39
N ALA A 300 9.84 3.07 8.27
CA ALA A 300 9.79 1.95 9.20
C ALA A 300 10.98 1.02 8.97
N ASN A 301 11.92 0.98 9.91
CA ASN A 301 13.09 0.11 9.87
C ASN A 301 12.77 -1.16 10.65
N HIS A 302 12.30 -2.18 9.93
CA HIS A 302 11.81 -3.43 10.52
C HIS A 302 12.90 -4.18 11.29
N GLY A 303 14.12 -4.26 10.73
CA GLY A 303 15.18 -5.09 11.30
C GLY A 303 15.74 -4.61 12.64
N ASP A 304 15.59 -3.33 12.96
CA ASP A 304 16.03 -2.76 14.23
C ASP A 304 14.90 -2.12 15.06
N GLY A 305 13.67 -2.11 14.53
CA GLY A 305 12.48 -1.59 15.20
C GLY A 305 12.53 -0.08 15.43
N THR A 306 13.24 0.64 14.57
CA THR A 306 13.30 2.11 14.60
C THR A 306 12.47 2.74 13.49
N VAL A 307 12.26 4.05 13.58
CA VAL A 307 11.70 4.88 12.52
C VAL A 307 12.66 6.02 12.22
N SER A 308 13.01 6.21 10.94
CA SER A 308 13.82 7.35 10.49
C SER A 308 12.92 8.40 9.85
N ALA A 309 13.03 9.65 10.29
CA ALA A 309 12.35 10.79 9.67
C ALA A 309 13.28 11.45 8.64
N ILE A 310 12.77 11.70 7.45
CA ILE A 310 13.51 12.28 6.32
C ILE A 310 12.85 13.61 5.93
N ASP A 311 13.62 14.70 5.88
CA ASP A 311 13.24 15.88 5.11
C ASP A 311 13.48 15.56 3.63
N ILE A 312 12.40 15.53 2.85
CA ILE A 312 12.44 15.08 1.45
C ILE A 312 13.17 16.11 0.58
N ALA A 313 12.90 17.40 0.79
CA ALA A 313 13.49 18.46 -0.02
C ALA A 313 15.00 18.63 0.26
N ALA A 314 15.40 18.57 1.51
CA ALA A 314 16.81 18.58 1.89
C ALA A 314 17.52 17.25 1.63
N ALA A 315 16.76 16.19 1.43
CA ALA A 315 17.20 14.80 1.30
C ALA A 315 18.15 14.40 2.44
N THR A 316 17.69 14.62 3.70
CA THR A 316 18.45 14.34 4.92
C THR A 316 17.59 13.64 5.96
N ILE A 317 18.21 12.78 6.77
CA ILE A 317 17.57 12.20 7.96
C ILE A 317 17.62 13.25 9.07
N THR A 318 16.46 13.65 9.57
CA THR A 318 16.33 14.65 10.66
C THR A 318 16.38 14.02 12.04
N THR A 319 15.84 12.81 12.17
CA THR A 319 15.89 12.04 13.43
C THR A 319 15.67 10.57 13.18
N THR A 320 16.06 9.74 14.14
CA THR A 320 15.72 8.30 14.19
C THR A 320 15.34 7.96 15.64
N PHE A 321 14.23 7.26 15.83
CA PHE A 321 13.76 6.92 17.17
C PHE A 321 13.33 5.43 17.23
N LYS A 322 13.39 4.85 18.44
CA LYS A 322 12.92 3.49 18.70
C LYS A 322 11.40 3.50 18.75
N ALA A 323 10.77 2.60 18.01
CA ALA A 323 9.32 2.56 17.86
C ALA A 323 8.69 1.20 18.18
N GLY A 324 9.49 0.13 18.24
CA GLY A 324 8.99 -1.21 18.55
C GLY A 324 10.03 -2.29 18.36
N THR A 325 9.59 -3.49 18.07
CA THR A 325 10.46 -4.68 17.86
C THR A 325 10.76 -4.86 16.37
N GLY A 326 9.72 -4.78 15.50
CA GLY A 326 9.86 -4.92 14.05
C GLY A 326 8.76 -4.16 13.34
N ILE A 327 8.99 -2.84 13.10
CA ILE A 327 8.02 -1.98 12.47
C ILE A 327 7.93 -2.30 10.98
N GLU A 328 6.76 -2.78 10.54
CA GLU A 328 6.52 -3.19 9.15
C GLU A 328 6.05 -2.02 8.28
N THR A 329 5.07 -1.28 8.76
CA THR A 329 4.49 -0.16 8.02
C THR A 329 3.99 0.91 8.98
N LEU A 330 3.78 2.12 8.47
CA LEU A 330 3.33 3.26 9.26
C LEU A 330 2.64 4.30 8.40
N THR A 331 1.80 5.13 9.02
CA THR A 331 1.17 6.29 8.36
C THR A 331 0.72 7.33 9.37
N TYR A 332 0.56 8.56 8.90
CA TYR A 332 -0.20 9.59 9.62
C TYR A 332 -1.72 9.37 9.43
N TYR A 333 -2.55 9.78 10.41
CA TYR A 333 -4.00 9.73 10.34
C TYR A 333 -4.64 10.93 11.06
#